data_839d2efaa1f60eae52f29627575fa1b6
#
_entry.id   839d2efaa1f60eae52f29627575fa1b6
#
_cell.length_a   1.000
_cell.length_b   1.000
_cell.length_c   1.000
_cell.angle_alpha   90.00
_cell.angle_beta   90.00
_cell.angle_gamma   90.00
#
_symmetry.space_group_name_H-M   'P 1'
#
loop_
_entity.id
_entity.type
_entity.pdbx_description
1 polymer ?
#
loop_
_entity_poly.entity_id
_entity_poly.type
_entity_poly.pdbx_seq_one_letter_code
_entity_poly.pdbx_strand_id
1 'polypeptide(L)'
;ITKCGPCITKCLADENCKACISALDKIDTRDQVASYRTVVSYESELSRDFSLCILQKNNIFGCSATVPKIPYVKPLSSFRGKEMSKDTAKGIMIGHLEGCGDAALEGCRELDVSWKVTCGANVAYDQFPSQNQLFYPSAKGDSMWYDPVFRVETIDKRNVWCKRHYRVRSEKVPGTFRFSVLDNGVTSDEFWTIVDCAEDLSRVVFHYA
;
A
#
# COMPACT_ATOMS: atom_id res chain seq x y z
N ILE A 1 -29.84 -1.06 -5.03
CA ILE A 1 -29.71 -1.50 -6.43
C ILE A 1 -29.88 -0.31 -7.40
N THR A 2 -30.89 0.55 -7.19
CA THR A 2 -31.19 1.68 -8.09
C THR A 2 -30.04 2.67 -8.28
N LYS A 3 -29.27 2.95 -7.26
CA LYS A 3 -28.13 3.92 -7.32
C LYS A 3 -26.94 3.45 -8.14
N CYS A 4 -26.68 2.13 -8.20
CA CYS A 4 -25.57 1.54 -8.98
C CYS A 4 -26.02 0.75 -10.20
N GLY A 5 -27.31 0.83 -10.58
CA GLY A 5 -27.87 0.09 -11.72
C GLY A 5 -27.00 0.16 -12.98
N PRO A 6 -26.62 1.37 -13.46
CA PRO A 6 -25.79 1.50 -14.65
C PRO A 6 -24.41 0.82 -14.53
N CYS A 7 -23.74 0.92 -13.39
CA CYS A 7 -22.43 0.27 -13.17
C CYS A 7 -22.58 -1.25 -13.12
N ILE A 8 -23.61 -1.75 -12.47
CA ILE A 8 -23.92 -3.20 -12.40
C ILE A 8 -24.18 -3.73 -13.80
N THR A 9 -25.06 -3.06 -14.56
CA THR A 9 -25.41 -3.51 -15.92
C THR A 9 -24.18 -3.54 -16.84
N LYS A 10 -23.36 -2.51 -16.80
CA LYS A 10 -22.12 -2.45 -17.60
C LYS A 10 -21.13 -3.55 -17.21
N CYS A 11 -20.93 -3.79 -15.92
CA CYS A 11 -20.04 -4.84 -15.45
C CYS A 11 -20.54 -6.24 -15.83
N LEU A 12 -21.84 -6.51 -15.68
CA LEU A 12 -22.42 -7.81 -16.02
C LEU A 12 -22.49 -8.07 -17.54
N ALA A 13 -22.45 -7.02 -18.35
CA ALA A 13 -22.38 -7.12 -19.81
C ALA A 13 -20.95 -7.32 -20.32
N ASP A 14 -19.95 -7.03 -19.53
CA ASP A 14 -18.54 -7.24 -19.84
C ASP A 14 -18.06 -8.58 -19.29
N GLU A 15 -17.50 -9.42 -20.16
CA GLU A 15 -17.11 -10.78 -19.78
C GLU A 15 -16.00 -10.78 -18.71
N ASN A 16 -15.06 -9.85 -18.79
CA ASN A 16 -13.95 -9.75 -17.83
C ASN A 16 -14.44 -9.32 -16.44
N CYS A 17 -15.27 -8.28 -16.38
CA CYS A 17 -15.83 -7.81 -15.11
C CYS A 17 -16.77 -8.85 -14.48
N LYS A 18 -17.60 -9.50 -15.28
CA LYS A 18 -18.47 -10.60 -14.82
C LYS A 18 -17.66 -11.79 -14.28
N ALA A 19 -16.56 -12.15 -14.96
CA ALA A 19 -15.67 -13.22 -14.52
C ALA A 19 -15.00 -12.87 -13.20
N CYS A 20 -14.57 -11.60 -13.00
CA CYS A 20 -14.04 -11.11 -11.74
C CYS A 20 -15.00 -11.35 -10.58
N ILE A 21 -16.25 -10.88 -10.72
CA ILE A 21 -17.28 -11.04 -9.68
C ILE A 21 -17.53 -12.52 -9.41
N SER A 22 -17.68 -13.34 -10.46
CA SER A 22 -17.93 -14.77 -10.33
C SER A 22 -16.76 -15.53 -9.67
N ALA A 23 -15.53 -15.05 -9.83
CA ALA A 23 -14.36 -15.63 -9.18
C ALA A 23 -14.29 -15.20 -7.70
N LEU A 24 -14.55 -13.93 -7.41
CA LEU A 24 -14.59 -13.42 -6.04
C LEU A 24 -15.65 -14.09 -5.17
N ASP A 25 -16.83 -14.38 -5.73
CA ASP A 25 -17.94 -15.06 -5.05
C ASP A 25 -17.56 -16.45 -4.50
N LYS A 26 -16.53 -17.08 -5.08
CA LYS A 26 -16.05 -18.42 -4.71
C LYS A 26 -14.91 -18.41 -3.68
N ILE A 27 -14.39 -17.23 -3.34
CA ILE A 27 -13.25 -17.07 -2.46
C ILE A 27 -13.74 -16.80 -1.05
N ASP A 28 -13.07 -17.39 -0.05
CA ASP A 28 -13.28 -17.01 1.35
C ASP A 28 -12.89 -15.52 1.51
N THR A 29 -13.82 -14.72 2.01
CA THR A 29 -13.64 -13.27 2.19
C THR A 29 -12.46 -12.90 3.10
N ARG A 30 -11.97 -13.86 3.90
CA ARG A 30 -10.79 -13.70 4.75
C ARG A 30 -9.48 -13.98 4.00
N ASP A 31 -9.54 -14.63 2.84
CA ASP A 31 -8.36 -14.89 2.00
C ASP A 31 -8.03 -13.66 1.18
N GLN A 32 -7.28 -12.75 1.79
CA GLN A 32 -6.85 -11.51 1.15
C GLN A 32 -5.93 -11.76 -0.05
N VAL A 33 -5.11 -12.81 -0.02
CA VAL A 33 -4.19 -13.14 -1.11
C VAL A 33 -4.94 -13.62 -2.35
N ALA A 34 -5.88 -14.56 -2.19
CA ALA A 34 -6.71 -15.04 -3.29
C ALA A 34 -7.60 -13.92 -3.84
N SER A 35 -8.19 -13.11 -2.97
CA SER A 35 -9.01 -11.96 -3.36
C SER A 35 -8.21 -10.94 -4.17
N TYR A 36 -7.03 -10.56 -3.70
CA TYR A 36 -6.17 -9.60 -4.40
C TYR A 36 -5.67 -10.15 -5.74
N ARG A 37 -5.22 -11.40 -5.77
CA ARG A 37 -4.84 -12.09 -7.02
C ARG A 37 -5.97 -12.08 -8.04
N THR A 38 -7.19 -12.33 -7.60
CA THR A 38 -8.37 -12.31 -8.46
C THR A 38 -8.62 -10.91 -9.02
N VAL A 39 -8.63 -9.90 -8.17
CA VAL A 39 -8.82 -8.51 -8.60
C VAL A 39 -7.77 -8.12 -9.64
N VAL A 40 -6.49 -8.42 -9.40
CA VAL A 40 -5.39 -8.12 -10.34
C VAL A 40 -5.54 -8.89 -11.65
N SER A 41 -6.05 -10.13 -11.61
CA SER A 41 -6.23 -10.95 -12.81
C SER A 41 -7.28 -10.38 -13.78
N TYR A 42 -8.28 -9.69 -13.24
CA TYR A 42 -9.42 -9.12 -13.98
C TYR A 42 -9.48 -7.58 -13.88
N GLU A 43 -8.35 -6.93 -13.55
CA GLU A 43 -8.31 -5.48 -13.34
C GLU A 43 -8.78 -4.74 -14.61
N SER A 44 -9.79 -3.89 -14.45
CA SER A 44 -10.36 -3.09 -15.52
C SER A 44 -11.05 -1.84 -14.96
N GLU A 45 -11.30 -0.84 -15.82
CA GLU A 45 -12.08 0.34 -15.41
C GLU A 45 -13.48 -0.01 -14.97
N LEU A 46 -14.12 -0.99 -15.62
CA LEU A 46 -15.48 -1.42 -15.28
C LEU A 46 -15.55 -2.09 -13.92
N SER A 47 -14.61 -2.99 -13.60
CA SER A 47 -14.54 -3.60 -12.26
C SER A 47 -14.23 -2.58 -11.16
N ARG A 48 -13.35 -1.61 -11.43
CA ARG A 48 -13.07 -0.50 -10.53
C ARG A 48 -14.31 0.36 -10.28
N ASP A 49 -15.00 0.78 -11.34
CA ASP A 49 -16.20 1.63 -11.24
C ASP A 49 -17.37 0.90 -10.55
N PHE A 50 -17.51 -0.39 -10.79
CA PHE A 50 -18.45 -1.25 -10.07
C PHE A 50 -18.16 -1.27 -8.57
N SER A 51 -16.94 -1.60 -8.16
CA SER A 51 -16.52 -1.63 -6.75
C SER A 51 -16.67 -0.26 -6.08
N LEU A 52 -16.24 0.80 -6.76
CA LEU A 52 -16.37 2.18 -6.27
C LEU A 52 -17.83 2.55 -6.01
N CYS A 53 -18.74 2.19 -6.91
CA CYS A 53 -20.16 2.49 -6.75
C CYS A 53 -20.77 1.71 -5.59
N ILE A 54 -20.53 0.39 -5.55
CA ILE A 54 -21.19 -0.52 -4.61
C ILE A 54 -20.63 -0.39 -3.20
N LEU A 55 -19.33 -0.37 -3.05
CA LEU A 55 -18.66 -0.42 -1.76
C LEU A 55 -18.45 0.98 -1.17
N GLN A 56 -17.87 1.90 -1.94
CA GLN A 56 -17.44 3.20 -1.41
C GLN A 56 -18.53 4.28 -1.49
N LYS A 57 -19.11 4.51 -2.66
CA LYS A 57 -20.06 5.64 -2.83
C LYS A 57 -21.42 5.39 -2.22
N ASN A 58 -21.92 4.17 -2.27
CA ASN A 58 -23.29 3.86 -1.84
C ASN A 58 -23.37 2.81 -0.75
N ASN A 59 -22.28 2.11 -0.45
CA ASN A 59 -22.21 1.06 0.57
C ASN A 59 -23.47 0.14 0.54
N ILE A 60 -23.77 -0.42 -0.61
CA ILE A 60 -25.03 -1.16 -0.86
C ILE A 60 -25.17 -2.36 0.07
N PHE A 61 -24.07 -2.98 0.46
CA PHE A 61 -24.06 -4.13 1.36
C PHE A 61 -24.05 -3.75 2.85
N GLY A 62 -24.03 -2.45 3.19
CA GLY A 62 -23.96 -2.01 4.56
C GLY A 62 -22.64 -2.42 5.24
N CYS A 63 -21.59 -2.61 4.46
CA CYS A 63 -20.27 -2.94 5.01
C CYS A 63 -19.80 -1.80 5.90
N SER A 64 -19.67 -2.05 7.20
CA SER A 64 -19.00 -1.14 8.11
C SER A 64 -17.58 -1.68 8.31
N ALA A 65 -16.58 -0.94 7.84
CA ALA A 65 -15.23 -1.18 8.31
C ALA A 65 -15.21 -0.84 9.80
N THR A 66 -15.26 -1.85 10.63
CA THR A 66 -14.87 -1.69 12.02
C THR A 66 -13.36 -1.54 11.98
N VAL A 67 -12.89 -0.29 12.00
CA VAL A 67 -11.46 -0.05 12.16
C VAL A 67 -11.10 -0.60 13.54
N PRO A 68 -10.35 -1.71 13.64
CA PRO A 68 -9.92 -2.21 14.93
C PRO A 68 -9.10 -1.09 15.57
N LYS A 69 -9.20 -0.97 16.91
CA LYS A 69 -8.36 -0.03 17.66
C LYS A 69 -6.91 -0.35 17.31
N ILE A 70 -6.23 0.58 16.64
CA ILE A 70 -4.84 0.41 16.24
C ILE A 70 -4.02 0.20 17.51
N PRO A 71 -3.30 -0.92 17.68
CA PRO A 71 -2.46 -1.13 18.84
C PRO A 71 -1.41 -0.01 18.89
N TYR A 72 -1.26 0.61 20.05
CA TYR A 72 -0.18 1.57 20.24
C TYR A 72 1.14 0.83 20.27
N VAL A 73 2.02 1.19 19.35
CA VAL A 73 3.41 0.74 19.31
C VAL A 73 4.29 1.97 19.53
N LYS A 74 5.25 1.83 20.44
CA LYS A 74 6.17 2.93 20.75
C LYS A 74 7.06 3.22 19.53
N PRO A 75 7.01 4.43 18.97
CA PRO A 75 7.89 4.78 17.86
C PRO A 75 9.35 4.90 18.31
N LEU A 76 10.28 4.72 17.38
CA LEU A 76 11.69 5.00 17.58
C LEU A 76 11.86 6.45 17.99
N SER A 77 12.38 6.68 19.20
CA SER A 77 12.46 8.03 19.81
C SER A 77 13.72 8.79 19.47
N SER A 78 14.76 8.10 19.01
CA SER A 78 16.05 8.71 18.63
C SER A 78 16.70 7.94 17.50
N PHE A 79 17.52 8.65 16.71
CA PHE A 79 18.30 8.06 15.63
C PHE A 79 19.67 8.74 15.58
N ARG A 80 20.75 7.95 15.52
CA ARG A 80 22.14 8.45 15.52
C ARG A 80 22.45 9.41 16.68
N GLY A 81 21.97 9.06 17.88
CA GLY A 81 22.17 9.84 19.11
C GLY A 81 21.39 11.16 19.18
N LYS A 82 20.49 11.45 18.23
CA LYS A 82 19.64 12.65 18.22
C LYS A 82 18.17 12.26 18.40
N GLU A 83 17.38 13.12 19.03
CA GLU A 83 15.94 12.94 19.12
C GLU A 83 15.32 12.85 17.72
N MET A 84 14.35 11.97 17.57
CA MET A 84 13.66 11.76 16.30
C MET A 84 12.87 13.00 15.89
N SER A 85 13.20 13.58 14.75
CA SER A 85 12.43 14.65 14.12
C SER A 85 11.53 14.11 13.01
N LYS A 86 10.56 14.90 12.57
CA LYS A 86 9.72 14.53 11.40
C LYS A 86 10.55 14.41 10.13
N ASP A 87 11.58 15.23 9.97
CA ASP A 87 12.44 15.21 8.78
C ASP A 87 13.36 13.99 8.81
N THR A 88 13.94 13.66 9.97
CA THR A 88 14.69 12.41 10.15
C THR A 88 13.81 11.19 9.85
N ALA A 89 12.58 11.18 10.36
CA ALA A 89 11.65 10.09 10.10
C ALA A 89 11.27 9.96 8.62
N LYS A 90 11.06 11.08 7.91
CA LYS A 90 10.86 11.08 6.44
C LYS A 90 12.09 10.54 5.71
N GLY A 91 13.28 10.95 6.10
CA GLY A 91 14.53 10.45 5.52
C GLY A 91 14.69 8.94 5.70
N ILE A 92 14.38 8.41 6.87
CA ILE A 92 14.34 6.96 7.12
C ILE A 92 13.33 6.28 6.19
N MET A 93 12.11 6.83 6.04
CA MET A 93 11.12 6.26 5.13
C MET A 93 11.61 6.21 3.69
N ILE A 94 12.24 7.27 3.22
CA ILE A 94 12.80 7.35 1.86
C ILE A 94 14.01 6.41 1.71
N GLY A 95 14.71 6.10 2.82
CA GLY A 95 15.96 5.33 2.80
C GLY A 95 17.18 6.21 2.50
N HIS A 96 17.04 7.54 2.64
CA HIS A 96 18.11 8.51 2.40
C HIS A 96 18.08 9.64 3.45
N LEU A 97 19.22 9.94 4.03
CA LEU A 97 19.42 11.06 4.95
C LEU A 97 20.66 11.87 4.51
N GLU A 98 20.53 13.19 4.52
CA GLU A 98 21.69 14.07 4.32
C GLU A 98 22.81 13.75 5.33
N GLY A 99 24.04 13.70 4.86
CA GLY A 99 25.20 13.37 5.68
C GLY A 99 25.36 11.87 5.98
N CYS A 100 24.52 11.00 5.48
CA CYS A 100 24.85 9.61 5.27
C CYS A 100 25.75 9.59 4.03
N GLY A 101 27.04 9.83 4.24
CA GLY A 101 28.03 9.87 3.18
C GLY A 101 28.24 8.50 2.57
N ASP A 102 27.24 8.01 1.88
CA ASP A 102 27.34 6.81 1.10
C ASP A 102 27.84 7.19 -0.28
N ALA A 103 29.17 7.08 -0.46
CA ALA A 103 29.78 6.99 -1.78
C ALA A 103 29.06 5.97 -2.70
N ALA A 104 28.29 5.06 -2.12
CA ALA A 104 27.39 4.13 -2.82
C ALA A 104 26.18 4.82 -3.48
N LEU A 105 25.77 6.01 -3.03
CA LEU A 105 24.66 6.76 -3.60
C LEU A 105 25.13 7.91 -4.52
N GLU A 106 26.43 8.18 -4.61
CA GLU A 106 26.97 9.07 -5.63
C GLU A 106 26.70 8.48 -7.03
N GLY A 107 25.71 9.03 -7.71
CA GLY A 107 25.28 8.58 -9.03
C GLY A 107 23.96 7.79 -9.02
N CYS A 108 23.39 7.45 -7.87
CA CYS A 108 22.03 6.91 -7.79
C CYS A 108 21.02 7.98 -8.21
N ARG A 109 20.14 7.63 -9.12
CA ARG A 109 18.97 8.46 -9.44
C ARG A 109 18.03 8.46 -8.23
N GLU A 110 17.22 9.49 -8.06
CA GLU A 110 16.20 9.58 -6.99
C GLU A 110 15.30 8.32 -6.87
N LEU A 111 15.21 7.52 -7.91
CA LEU A 111 14.44 6.28 -7.97
C LEU A 111 15.22 5.03 -7.54
N ASP A 112 16.51 5.15 -7.30
CA ASP A 112 17.35 4.00 -6.94
C ASP A 112 17.32 3.72 -5.43
N VAL A 113 16.76 4.64 -4.65
CA VAL A 113 16.57 4.50 -3.22
C VAL A 113 15.21 3.86 -2.95
N SER A 114 15.20 2.64 -2.45
CA SER A 114 13.99 1.91 -2.10
C SER A 114 14.26 0.86 -1.04
N TRP A 115 13.21 0.53 -0.28
CA TRP A 115 13.24 -0.59 0.64
C TRP A 115 12.75 -1.86 -0.04
N LYS A 116 13.38 -2.98 0.27
CA LYS A 116 12.86 -4.31 -0.06
C LYS A 116 12.23 -4.93 1.17
N VAL A 117 11.02 -5.48 1.03
CA VAL A 117 10.45 -6.32 2.08
C VAL A 117 11.23 -7.63 2.12
N THR A 118 11.80 -7.93 3.28
CA THR A 118 12.54 -9.19 3.53
C THR A 118 11.75 -10.14 4.42
N CYS A 119 10.87 -9.60 5.28
CA CYS A 119 9.91 -10.38 6.08
C CYS A 119 8.76 -9.48 6.51
N GLY A 120 7.63 -10.08 6.83
CA GLY A 120 6.44 -9.38 7.32
C GLY A 120 5.42 -10.35 7.88
N ALA A 121 4.52 -9.86 8.73
CA ALA A 121 3.47 -10.67 9.34
C ALA A 121 2.30 -10.96 8.38
N ASN A 122 2.17 -10.21 7.30
CA ASN A 122 1.12 -10.42 6.32
C ASN A 122 1.55 -11.48 5.30
N VAL A 123 0.73 -12.51 5.11
CA VAL A 123 0.97 -13.61 4.16
C VAL A 123 1.17 -13.14 2.71
N ALA A 124 0.69 -11.94 2.35
CA ALA A 124 0.92 -11.34 1.04
C ALA A 124 2.42 -11.14 0.74
N TYR A 125 3.26 -10.92 1.76
CA TYR A 125 4.70 -10.77 1.58
C TYR A 125 5.38 -12.07 1.12
N ASP A 126 4.84 -13.22 1.50
CA ASP A 126 5.35 -14.52 1.07
C ASP A 126 4.82 -14.92 -0.32
N GLN A 127 3.64 -14.43 -0.70
CA GLN A 127 2.94 -14.82 -1.92
C GLN A 127 3.21 -13.90 -3.11
N PHE A 128 3.55 -12.63 -2.86
CA PHE A 128 3.83 -11.65 -3.91
C PHE A 128 5.32 -11.27 -3.90
N PRO A 129 6.15 -11.93 -4.73
CA PRO A 129 7.59 -11.72 -4.72
C PRO A 129 8.00 -10.35 -5.28
N SER A 130 9.27 -10.02 -5.07
CA SER A 130 9.92 -8.81 -5.60
C SER A 130 9.28 -7.52 -5.10
N GLN A 131 8.98 -7.45 -3.80
CA GLN A 131 8.34 -6.29 -3.20
C GLN A 131 9.35 -5.17 -2.95
N ASN A 132 9.24 -4.11 -3.73
CA ASN A 132 10.00 -2.87 -3.55
C ASN A 132 9.07 -1.78 -3.01
N GLN A 133 9.55 -1.05 -2.01
CA GLN A 133 8.83 0.01 -1.32
C GLN A 133 9.48 1.34 -1.68
N LEU A 134 8.92 2.05 -2.65
CA LEU A 134 9.45 3.32 -3.15
C LEU A 134 8.80 4.47 -2.41
N PHE A 135 9.58 5.25 -1.68
CA PHE A 135 9.12 6.46 -1.00
C PHE A 135 9.83 7.68 -1.58
N TYR A 136 9.10 8.74 -1.87
CA TYR A 136 9.68 9.97 -2.39
C TYR A 136 8.87 11.20 -1.97
N PRO A 137 9.49 12.39 -1.89
CA PRO A 137 8.80 13.62 -1.51
C PRO A 137 7.69 13.99 -2.50
N SER A 138 6.61 14.58 -2.03
CA SER A 138 5.67 15.26 -2.91
C SER A 138 6.24 16.61 -3.36
N ALA A 139 5.79 17.11 -4.50
CA ALA A 139 6.22 18.41 -5.04
C ALA A 139 5.95 19.59 -4.08
N LYS A 140 5.01 19.45 -3.17
CA LYS A 140 4.66 20.48 -2.17
C LYS A 140 5.42 20.35 -0.85
N GLY A 141 6.19 19.27 -0.64
CA GLY A 141 7.03 19.05 0.54
C GLY A 141 6.30 18.69 1.85
N ASP A 142 4.98 18.79 1.91
CA ASP A 142 4.16 18.53 3.11
C ASP A 142 3.79 17.06 3.29
N SER A 143 3.94 16.26 2.24
CA SER A 143 3.60 14.85 2.18
C SER A 143 4.64 14.08 1.37
N MET A 144 4.54 12.77 1.40
CA MET A 144 5.32 11.87 0.57
C MET A 144 4.38 11.03 -0.29
N TRP A 145 4.93 10.43 -1.30
CA TRP A 145 4.32 9.36 -2.06
C TRP A 145 4.95 8.03 -1.70
N TYR A 146 4.17 6.98 -1.77
CA TYR A 146 4.60 5.61 -1.59
C TYR A 146 4.06 4.75 -2.73
N ASP A 147 4.97 4.16 -3.47
CA ASP A 147 4.68 3.28 -4.58
C ASP A 147 5.18 1.87 -4.25
N PRO A 148 4.36 1.01 -3.65
CA PRO A 148 4.69 -0.41 -3.57
C PRO A 148 4.69 -1.01 -4.98
N VAL A 149 5.77 -1.69 -5.32
CA VAL A 149 5.91 -2.41 -6.58
C VAL A 149 6.20 -3.87 -6.26
N PHE A 150 5.38 -4.76 -6.78
CA PHE A 150 5.49 -6.19 -6.54
C PHE A 150 4.94 -7.00 -7.71
N ARG A 151 5.31 -8.27 -7.76
CA ARG A 151 4.87 -9.17 -8.81
C ARG A 151 3.73 -10.06 -8.33
N VAL A 152 2.69 -10.19 -9.15
CA VAL A 152 1.56 -11.08 -8.91
C VAL A 152 1.49 -12.10 -10.04
N GLU A 153 1.43 -13.38 -9.69
CA GLU A 153 1.00 -14.42 -10.61
C GLU A 153 -0.53 -14.45 -10.64
N THR A 154 -1.10 -14.13 -11.78
CA THR A 154 -2.56 -14.10 -12.00
C THR A 154 -3.16 -15.51 -11.99
N ILE A 155 -4.50 -15.60 -12.00
CA ILE A 155 -5.21 -16.89 -12.03
C ILE A 155 -4.88 -17.67 -13.31
N ASP A 156 -4.71 -16.98 -14.44
CA ASP A 156 -4.31 -17.55 -15.73
C ASP A 156 -2.79 -17.71 -15.92
N LYS A 157 -2.04 -17.68 -14.80
CA LYS A 157 -0.59 -17.93 -14.75
C LYS A 157 0.30 -16.88 -15.44
N ARG A 158 -0.23 -15.71 -15.77
CA ARG A 158 0.60 -14.58 -16.21
C ARG A 158 1.29 -13.96 -15.00
N ASN A 159 2.49 -13.42 -15.20
CA ASN A 159 3.16 -12.60 -14.21
C ASN A 159 2.95 -11.12 -14.55
N VAL A 160 2.31 -10.38 -13.67
CA VAL A 160 2.08 -8.94 -13.79
C VAL A 160 2.80 -8.17 -12.69
N TRP A 161 3.37 -7.04 -13.07
CA TRP A 161 3.88 -6.08 -12.10
C TRP A 161 2.75 -5.17 -11.65
N CYS A 162 2.51 -5.15 -10.34
CA CYS A 162 1.55 -4.25 -9.73
C CYS A 162 2.29 -3.07 -9.12
N LYS A 163 1.78 -1.88 -9.37
CA LYS A 163 2.20 -0.65 -8.72
C LYS A 163 0.96 0.02 -8.17
N ARG A 164 1.04 0.49 -6.93
CA ARG A 164 -0.01 1.32 -6.32
C ARG A 164 0.60 2.67 -5.95
N HIS A 165 -0.22 3.66 -5.73
CA HIS A 165 0.22 5.02 -5.49
C HIS A 165 -0.49 5.59 -4.26
N TYR A 166 0.18 5.53 -3.12
CA TYR A 166 -0.34 5.99 -1.85
C TYR A 166 0.11 7.42 -1.55
N ARG A 167 -0.79 8.18 -0.96
CA ARG A 167 -0.42 9.41 -0.29
C ARG A 167 -0.02 9.12 1.14
N VAL A 168 1.13 9.65 1.55
CA VAL A 168 1.69 9.47 2.91
C VAL A 168 1.78 10.83 3.59
N ARG A 169 1.26 10.90 4.80
CA ARG A 169 1.32 12.09 5.65
C ARG A 169 1.97 11.74 6.98
N SER A 170 2.88 12.61 7.43
CA SER A 170 3.41 12.52 8.80
C SER A 170 2.32 12.86 9.80
N GLU A 171 2.21 12.07 10.84
CA GLU A 171 1.33 12.32 11.98
C GLU A 171 1.99 13.25 13.00
N LYS A 172 1.31 13.49 14.14
CA LYS A 172 1.81 14.40 15.20
C LYS A 172 3.13 13.91 15.80
N VAL A 173 3.21 12.61 16.09
CA VAL A 173 4.39 11.98 16.68
C VAL A 173 5.40 11.66 15.59
N PRO A 174 6.67 12.10 15.68
CA PRO A 174 7.70 11.74 14.74
C PRO A 174 7.85 10.22 14.61
N GLY A 175 8.05 9.74 13.39
CA GLY A 175 8.12 8.30 13.12
C GLY A 175 6.77 7.61 12.92
N THR A 176 5.66 8.36 12.93
CA THR A 176 4.33 7.84 12.64
C THR A 176 3.73 8.49 11.39
N PHE A 177 3.06 7.68 10.57
CA PHE A 177 2.56 8.09 9.25
C PHE A 177 1.19 7.50 8.96
N ARG A 178 0.37 8.24 8.22
CA ARG A 178 -0.89 7.78 7.65
C ARG A 178 -0.73 7.62 6.15
N PHE A 179 -1.14 6.47 5.65
CA PHE A 179 -1.17 6.11 4.24
C PHE A 179 -2.60 6.08 3.75
N SER A 180 -2.86 6.53 2.55
CA SER A 180 -4.17 6.42 1.92
C SER A 180 -4.06 6.19 0.42
N VAL A 181 -4.91 5.32 -0.10
CA VAL A 181 -5.01 4.99 -1.53
C VAL A 181 -6.44 4.66 -1.91
N LEU A 182 -6.78 4.95 -3.16
CA LEU A 182 -7.95 4.37 -3.81
C LEU A 182 -7.45 3.29 -4.77
N ASP A 183 -7.64 2.03 -4.39
CA ASP A 183 -7.21 0.86 -5.15
C ASP A 183 -8.43 0.04 -5.59
N ASN A 184 -8.55 -0.18 -6.90
CA ASN A 184 -9.64 -0.97 -7.50
C ASN A 184 -11.05 -0.60 -6.99
N GLY A 185 -11.29 0.69 -6.74
CA GLY A 185 -12.56 1.23 -6.28
C GLY A 185 -12.77 1.17 -4.77
N VAL A 186 -11.79 0.73 -4.01
CA VAL A 186 -11.82 0.68 -2.54
C VAL A 186 -10.78 1.62 -1.96
N THR A 187 -11.17 2.44 -0.97
CA THR A 187 -10.23 3.28 -0.22
C THR A 187 -9.60 2.43 0.88
N SER A 188 -8.27 2.41 0.93
CA SER A 188 -7.48 1.85 2.02
C SER A 188 -6.78 2.96 2.77
N ASP A 189 -6.86 2.91 4.09
CA ASP A 189 -6.13 3.78 5.01
C ASP A 189 -5.31 2.90 5.94
N GLU A 190 -4.02 3.19 6.07
CA GLU A 190 -3.09 2.45 6.91
C GLU A 190 -2.35 3.40 7.85
N PHE A 191 -1.94 2.90 8.99
CA PHE A 191 -1.13 3.63 9.97
C PHE A 191 0.20 2.91 10.19
N TRP A 192 1.30 3.59 9.91
CA TRP A 192 2.63 3.02 10.00
C TRP A 192 3.47 3.71 11.06
N THR A 193 4.24 2.94 11.81
CA THR A 193 5.16 3.41 12.83
C THR A 193 6.55 2.84 12.59
N ILE A 194 7.57 3.70 12.55
CA ILE A 194 8.98 3.26 12.58
C ILE A 194 9.27 2.78 14.00
N VAL A 195 9.59 1.50 14.17
CA VAL A 195 9.88 0.92 15.49
C VAL A 195 11.36 0.67 15.71
N ASP A 196 12.10 0.42 14.63
CA ASP A 196 13.56 0.28 14.67
C ASP A 196 14.18 0.67 13.33
N CYS A 197 15.41 1.10 13.34
CA CYS A 197 16.20 1.43 12.15
C CYS A 197 17.70 1.30 12.45
N ALA A 198 18.42 0.61 11.58
CA ALA A 198 19.87 0.58 11.63
C ALA A 198 20.46 1.96 11.29
N GLU A 199 21.52 2.38 11.98
CA GLU A 199 22.11 3.71 11.79
C GLU A 199 22.68 3.95 10.39
N ASP A 200 23.09 2.89 9.71
CA ASP A 200 23.57 2.88 8.32
C ASP A 200 22.46 2.79 7.28
N LEU A 201 21.20 2.78 7.69
CA LEU A 201 20.01 2.58 6.84
C LEU A 201 19.99 1.23 6.10
N SER A 202 20.71 0.22 6.56
CA SER A 202 20.66 -1.13 5.96
C SER A 202 19.36 -1.86 6.25
N ARG A 203 18.64 -1.47 7.31
CA ARG A 203 17.41 -2.11 7.78
C ARG A 203 16.49 -1.09 8.45
N VAL A 204 15.20 -1.23 8.19
CA VAL A 204 14.14 -0.55 8.94
C VAL A 204 13.04 -1.54 9.32
N VAL A 205 12.44 -1.34 10.46
CA VAL A 205 11.30 -2.13 10.93
C VAL A 205 10.10 -1.22 11.12
N PHE A 206 9.02 -1.58 10.46
CA PHE A 206 7.73 -0.89 10.58
C PHE A 206 6.70 -1.78 11.30
N HIS A 207 5.91 -1.16 12.15
CA HIS A 207 4.61 -1.68 12.52
C HIS A 207 3.56 -0.97 11.65
N TYR A 208 2.65 -1.72 11.06
CA TYR A 208 1.52 -1.15 10.32
C TYR A 208 0.20 -1.83 10.69
N ALA A 209 -0.91 -1.06 10.59
CA ALA A 209 -2.26 -1.50 10.87
C ALA A 209 -3.27 -0.77 9.96
#